data_ac373de2959f16db0b2a4e0c7b9c2950
#
_entry.id   ac373de2959f16db0b2a4e0c7b9c2950
#
_cell.length_a   1.000
_cell.length_b   1.000
_cell.length_c   1.000
_cell.angle_alpha   90.00
_cell.angle_beta   90.00
_cell.angle_gamma   90.00
#
_symmetry.space_group_name_H-M   'P 1'
#
loop_
_entity.id
_entity.type
_entity.pdbx_description
1 polymer ?
#
loop_
_entity_poly.entity_id
_entity_poly.type
_entity_poly.pdbx_seq_one_letter_code
_entity_poly.pdbx_strand_id
1 'polypeptide(L)'
;MLNFLTTTTVCGFSLYHVLAFFLIYSCTGWCLEVIFAAATTGQLVNRGFLNGPVCPIYGFGMVIVLFTLTPLQDSVLLLYIGGVILPSALELVGGWALYKLYHTRWWDYSDFPFNIGGYICLEFSLLWGVGTLVVMLSLIHISEPTRPISI
;
A
#
# COMPACT_ATOMS: atom_id res chain seq x y z
N MET A 1 -11.33 19.00 -19.03
CA MET A 1 -11.21 17.90 -18.05
C MET A 1 -9.75 17.57 -17.70
N LEU A 2 -8.87 17.41 -18.69
CA LEU A 2 -7.44 17.13 -18.41
C LEU A 2 -6.75 18.26 -17.61
N ASN A 3 -6.99 19.53 -17.93
CA ASN A 3 -6.47 20.67 -17.19
C ASN A 3 -6.92 20.69 -15.71
N PHE A 4 -8.15 20.27 -15.43
CA PHE A 4 -8.62 20.18 -14.05
C PHE A 4 -7.83 19.17 -13.22
N LEU A 5 -7.56 18.00 -13.78
CA LEU A 5 -6.81 16.92 -13.11
C LEU A 5 -5.35 17.31 -12.84
N THR A 6 -4.75 18.11 -13.70
CA THR A 6 -3.35 18.54 -13.56
C THR A 6 -3.19 19.79 -12.69
N THR A 7 -4.18 20.65 -12.62
CA THR A 7 -4.14 21.91 -11.83
C THR A 7 -4.63 21.73 -10.39
N THR A 8 -5.54 20.77 -10.15
CA THR A 8 -6.03 20.49 -8.80
C THR A 8 -4.98 19.69 -8.03
N THR A 9 -4.52 20.21 -6.90
CA THR A 9 -3.53 19.54 -6.04
C THR A 9 -4.16 19.06 -4.73
N VAL A 10 -3.75 17.86 -4.31
CA VAL A 10 -4.12 17.25 -3.02
C VAL A 10 -2.82 16.86 -2.31
N CYS A 11 -2.58 17.45 -1.15
CA CYS A 11 -1.37 17.23 -0.35
C CYS A 11 -0.05 17.40 -1.16
N GLY A 12 0.01 18.38 -2.08
CA GLY A 12 1.19 18.65 -2.90
C GLY A 12 1.30 17.84 -4.19
N PHE A 13 0.46 16.82 -4.39
CA PHE A 13 0.39 16.04 -5.62
C PHE A 13 -0.79 16.50 -6.49
N SER A 14 -0.62 16.51 -7.83
CA SER A 14 -1.77 16.76 -8.69
C SER A 14 -2.77 15.61 -8.59
N LEU A 15 -4.06 15.92 -8.75
CA LEU A 15 -5.12 14.91 -8.73
C LEU A 15 -4.85 13.78 -9.74
N TYR A 16 -4.23 14.11 -10.87
CA TYR A 16 -3.79 13.12 -11.86
C TYR A 16 -2.82 12.09 -11.25
N HIS A 17 -1.78 12.55 -10.53
CA HIS A 17 -0.82 11.64 -9.88
C HIS A 17 -1.48 10.80 -8.80
N VAL A 18 -2.38 11.38 -7.99
CA VAL A 18 -3.11 10.64 -6.95
C VAL A 18 -3.92 9.50 -7.56
N LEU A 19 -4.67 9.78 -8.63
CA LEU A 19 -5.46 8.77 -9.33
C LEU A 19 -4.59 7.73 -10.03
N ALA A 20 -3.48 8.14 -10.63
CA ALA A 20 -2.53 7.23 -11.27
C ALA A 20 -1.91 6.27 -10.22
N PHE A 21 -1.43 6.79 -9.09
CA PHE A 21 -0.90 5.97 -8.00
C PHE A 21 -1.97 5.01 -7.46
N PHE A 22 -3.18 5.51 -7.21
CA PHE A 22 -4.28 4.66 -6.76
C PHE A 22 -4.52 3.48 -7.70
N LEU A 23 -4.61 3.72 -9.02
CA LEU A 23 -4.85 2.67 -10.00
C LEU A 23 -3.67 1.70 -10.12
N ILE A 24 -2.44 2.22 -10.23
CA ILE A 24 -1.22 1.39 -10.36
C ILE A 24 -1.09 0.47 -9.14
N TYR A 25 -1.21 1.01 -7.93
CA TYR A 25 -1.05 0.20 -6.72
C TYR A 25 -2.25 -0.72 -6.45
N SER A 26 -3.46 -0.37 -6.88
CA SER A 26 -4.59 -1.29 -6.85
C SER A 26 -4.39 -2.50 -7.77
N CYS A 27 -3.84 -2.29 -8.97
CA CYS A 27 -3.52 -3.37 -9.90
C CYS A 27 -2.33 -4.21 -9.39
N THR A 28 -1.28 -3.55 -8.89
CA THR A 28 -0.11 -4.24 -8.32
C THR A 28 -0.52 -5.10 -7.12
N GLY A 29 -1.35 -4.55 -6.22
CA GLY A 29 -1.88 -5.30 -5.08
C GLY A 29 -2.70 -6.51 -5.52
N TRP A 30 -3.51 -6.38 -6.56
CA TRP A 30 -4.22 -7.52 -7.14
C TRP A 30 -3.25 -8.60 -7.66
N CYS A 31 -2.20 -8.21 -8.37
CA CYS A 31 -1.17 -9.16 -8.85
C CYS A 31 -0.53 -9.91 -7.65
N LEU A 32 -0.18 -9.19 -6.59
CA LEU A 32 0.42 -9.79 -5.38
C LEU A 32 -0.54 -10.79 -4.72
N GLU A 33 -1.83 -10.45 -4.59
CA GLU A 33 -2.84 -11.34 -4.03
C GLU A 33 -3.03 -12.62 -4.86
N VAL A 34 -3.04 -12.50 -6.19
CA VAL A 34 -3.16 -13.67 -7.08
C VAL A 34 -1.91 -14.55 -6.98
N ILE A 35 -0.71 -13.94 -6.95
CA ILE A 35 0.56 -14.68 -6.80
C ILE A 35 0.60 -15.38 -5.44
N PHE A 36 0.23 -14.69 -4.36
CA PHE A 36 0.18 -15.26 -3.01
C PHE A 36 -0.80 -16.42 -2.93
N ALA A 37 -2.01 -16.26 -3.48
CA ALA A 37 -2.99 -17.34 -3.55
C ALA A 37 -2.48 -18.54 -4.34
N ALA A 38 -1.84 -18.31 -5.49
CA ALA A 38 -1.25 -19.37 -6.30
C ALA A 38 -0.13 -20.12 -5.56
N ALA A 39 0.74 -19.40 -4.85
CA ALA A 39 1.84 -19.97 -4.08
C ALA A 39 1.34 -20.83 -2.88
N THR A 40 0.26 -20.39 -2.23
CA THR A 40 -0.26 -21.06 -1.02
C THR A 40 -1.26 -22.17 -1.31
N THR A 41 -2.07 -22.04 -2.36
CA THR A 41 -3.14 -23.01 -2.70
C THR A 41 -2.85 -23.86 -3.92
N GLY A 42 -1.80 -23.53 -4.70
CA GLY A 42 -1.50 -24.17 -5.98
C GLY A 42 -2.50 -23.83 -7.11
N GLN A 43 -3.41 -22.88 -6.91
CA GLN A 43 -4.44 -22.52 -7.87
C GLN A 43 -4.41 -21.02 -8.16
N LEU A 44 -4.57 -20.66 -9.44
CA LEU A 44 -4.76 -19.27 -9.85
C LEU A 44 -6.21 -18.84 -9.53
N VAL A 45 -6.38 -18.12 -8.43
CA VAL A 45 -7.68 -17.59 -8.01
C VAL A 45 -7.67 -16.08 -8.15
N ASN A 46 -8.68 -15.54 -8.84
CA ASN A 46 -8.86 -14.09 -8.90
C ASN A 46 -9.36 -13.57 -7.54
N ARG A 47 -8.55 -12.74 -6.88
CA ARG A 47 -8.84 -12.11 -5.59
C ARG A 47 -9.19 -10.63 -5.72
N GLY A 48 -9.42 -10.16 -6.94
CA GLY A 48 -9.75 -8.76 -7.20
C GLY A 48 -11.16 -8.37 -6.77
N PHE A 49 -11.34 -7.08 -6.51
CA PHE A 49 -12.63 -6.50 -6.18
C PHE A 49 -13.61 -6.67 -7.35
N LEU A 50 -14.81 -7.18 -7.06
CA LEU A 50 -15.84 -7.50 -8.06
C LEU A 50 -15.32 -8.36 -9.24
N ASN A 51 -14.39 -9.28 -8.97
CA ASN A 51 -13.71 -10.09 -9.99
C ASN A 51 -12.89 -9.29 -11.02
N GLY A 52 -12.67 -8.00 -10.79
CA GLY A 52 -11.80 -7.16 -11.62
C GLY A 52 -10.33 -7.29 -11.23
N PRO A 53 -9.40 -6.82 -12.08
CA PRO A 53 -7.96 -6.90 -11.83
C PRO A 53 -7.48 -5.76 -10.93
N VAL A 54 -8.21 -5.46 -9.85
CA VAL A 54 -7.91 -4.37 -8.93
C VAL A 54 -8.24 -4.76 -7.49
N CYS A 55 -7.40 -4.32 -6.56
CA CYS A 55 -7.62 -4.37 -5.12
C CYS A 55 -7.57 -2.94 -4.55
N PRO A 56 -8.68 -2.21 -4.45
CA PRO A 56 -8.71 -0.80 -4.06
C PRO A 56 -8.07 -0.50 -2.71
N ILE A 57 -8.09 -1.46 -1.78
CA ILE A 57 -7.47 -1.30 -0.45
C ILE A 57 -5.97 -0.99 -0.55
N TYR A 58 -5.26 -1.60 -1.51
CA TYR A 58 -3.84 -1.32 -1.77
C TYR A 58 -3.65 0.08 -2.36
N GLY A 59 -4.54 0.51 -3.25
CA GLY A 59 -4.50 1.86 -3.82
C GLY A 59 -4.74 2.94 -2.77
N PHE A 60 -5.76 2.80 -1.93
CA PHE A 60 -6.02 3.72 -0.82
C PHE A 60 -4.87 3.69 0.19
N GLY A 61 -4.42 2.51 0.59
CA GLY A 61 -3.30 2.35 1.51
C GLY A 61 -2.05 3.06 1.02
N MET A 62 -1.70 2.89 -0.26
CA MET A 62 -0.52 3.52 -0.85
C MET A 62 -0.64 5.04 -0.94
N VAL A 63 -1.80 5.58 -1.33
CA VAL A 63 -2.02 7.04 -1.36
C VAL A 63 -1.85 7.63 0.05
N ILE A 64 -2.39 6.98 1.08
CA ILE A 64 -2.23 7.40 2.48
C ILE A 64 -0.76 7.33 2.90
N VAL A 65 -0.05 6.25 2.58
CA VAL A 65 1.38 6.08 2.85
C VAL A 65 2.19 7.19 2.20
N LEU A 66 1.97 7.46 0.91
CA LEU A 66 2.68 8.52 0.19
C LEU A 66 2.47 9.88 0.84
N PHE A 67 1.23 10.26 1.15
CA PHE A 67 0.93 11.55 1.75
C PHE A 67 1.53 11.72 3.14
N THR A 68 1.51 10.66 3.94
CA THR A 68 1.94 10.69 5.33
C THR A 68 3.45 10.57 5.47
N LEU A 69 4.10 9.74 4.64
CA LEU A 69 5.52 9.42 4.80
C LEU A 69 6.44 10.24 3.88
N THR A 70 5.93 10.94 2.85
CA THR A 70 6.76 11.84 2.03
C THR A 70 7.55 12.86 2.86
N PRO A 71 7.03 13.48 3.93
CA PRO A 71 7.81 14.39 4.77
C PRO A 71 8.97 13.71 5.52
N LEU A 72 8.97 12.38 5.61
CA LEU A 72 9.98 11.58 6.32
C LEU A 72 11.02 10.97 5.36
N GLN A 73 10.99 11.32 4.08
CA GLN A 73 11.81 10.70 3.02
C GLN A 73 13.33 10.84 3.23
N ASP A 74 13.77 11.83 4.01
CA ASP A 74 15.19 12.06 4.29
C ASP A 74 15.78 11.07 5.29
N SER A 75 14.95 10.28 5.97
CA SER A 75 15.37 9.30 6.96
C SER A 75 14.82 7.90 6.66
N VAL A 76 15.70 7.01 6.19
CA VAL A 76 15.35 5.61 5.89
C VAL A 76 14.77 4.91 7.12
N LEU A 77 15.29 5.21 8.33
CA LEU A 77 14.78 4.62 9.56
C LEU A 77 13.35 5.07 9.87
N LEU A 78 13.04 6.36 9.73
CA LEU A 78 11.70 6.88 9.95
C LEU A 78 10.72 6.38 8.89
N LEU A 79 11.15 6.27 7.62
CA LEU A 79 10.36 5.64 6.57
C LEU A 79 10.03 4.18 6.89
N TYR A 80 11.02 3.41 7.37
CA TYR A 80 10.79 2.02 7.75
C TYR A 80 9.80 1.90 8.91
N ILE A 81 10.02 2.65 10.00
CA ILE A 81 9.13 2.64 11.17
C ILE A 81 7.71 3.09 10.76
N GLY A 82 7.60 4.17 10.00
CA GLY A 82 6.32 4.64 9.46
C GLY A 82 5.65 3.60 8.57
N GLY A 83 6.44 2.92 7.73
CA GLY A 83 5.99 1.84 6.85
C GLY A 83 5.56 0.56 7.58
N VAL A 84 6.06 0.33 8.80
CA VAL A 84 5.56 -0.73 9.68
C VAL A 84 4.26 -0.31 10.35
N ILE A 85 4.22 0.87 10.94
CA ILE A 85 3.09 1.30 11.78
C ILE A 85 1.85 1.65 10.94
N LEU A 86 2.01 2.46 9.90
CA LEU A 86 0.88 3.01 9.15
C LEU A 86 0.09 1.96 8.38
N PRO A 87 0.71 1.08 7.55
CA PRO A 87 -0.04 0.01 6.89
C PRO A 87 -0.65 -0.98 7.88
N SER A 88 0.05 -1.31 8.97
CA SER A 88 -0.49 -2.20 10.01
C SER A 88 -1.72 -1.59 10.70
N ALA A 89 -1.71 -0.29 10.95
CA ALA A 89 -2.89 0.40 11.49
C ALA A 89 -4.05 0.40 10.50
N LEU A 90 -3.78 0.64 9.21
CA LEU A 90 -4.80 0.57 8.15
C LEU A 90 -5.37 -0.84 8.00
N GLU A 91 -4.53 -1.87 8.08
CA GLU A 91 -4.92 -3.27 8.01
C GLU A 91 -5.77 -3.68 9.22
N LEU A 92 -5.38 -3.24 10.42
CA LEU A 92 -6.15 -3.47 11.65
C LEU A 92 -7.54 -2.82 11.59
N VAL A 93 -7.59 -1.53 11.25
CA VAL A 93 -8.85 -0.76 11.17
C VAL A 93 -9.71 -1.28 10.02
N GLY A 94 -9.11 -1.53 8.86
CA GLY A 94 -9.80 -2.06 7.67
C GLY A 94 -10.38 -3.45 7.94
N GLY A 95 -9.58 -4.37 8.49
CA GLY A 95 -10.01 -5.72 8.83
C GLY A 95 -11.13 -5.74 9.86
N TRP A 96 -11.00 -4.91 10.92
CA TRP A 96 -12.05 -4.76 11.92
C TRP A 96 -13.35 -4.18 11.33
N ALA A 97 -13.25 -3.14 10.50
CA ALA A 97 -14.41 -2.50 9.87
C ALA A 97 -15.12 -3.45 8.90
N LEU A 98 -14.36 -4.17 8.06
CA LEU A 98 -14.91 -5.17 7.13
C LEU A 98 -15.59 -6.31 7.88
N TYR A 99 -14.98 -6.80 8.96
CA TYR A 99 -15.62 -7.82 9.80
C TYR A 99 -16.92 -7.31 10.43
N LYS A 100 -16.95 -6.06 10.88
CA LYS A 100 -18.17 -5.47 11.47
C LYS A 100 -19.29 -5.26 10.45
N LEU A 101 -18.95 -4.94 9.18
CA LEU A 101 -19.92 -4.71 8.11
C LEU A 101 -20.43 -6.02 7.48
N TYR A 102 -19.53 -6.97 7.25
CA TYR A 102 -19.84 -8.17 6.47
C TYR A 102 -19.84 -9.46 7.28
N HIS A 103 -19.47 -9.42 8.58
CA HIS A 103 -19.34 -10.60 9.47
C HIS A 103 -18.44 -11.71 8.90
N THR A 104 -17.53 -11.36 8.00
CA THR A 104 -16.61 -12.27 7.33
C THR A 104 -15.20 -11.69 7.40
N ARG A 105 -14.21 -12.53 7.71
CA ARG A 105 -12.80 -12.15 7.64
C ARG A 105 -12.30 -12.33 6.21
N TRP A 106 -11.71 -11.31 5.65
CA TRP A 106 -11.10 -11.35 4.32
C TRP A 106 -9.68 -11.91 4.38
N TRP A 107 -9.03 -11.77 5.53
CA TRP A 107 -7.78 -12.41 5.92
C TRP A 107 -7.84 -12.75 7.41
N ASP A 108 -7.06 -13.73 7.83
CA ASP A 108 -6.98 -14.14 9.22
C ASP A 108 -5.55 -14.58 9.57
N TYR A 109 -4.94 -13.83 10.47
CA TYR A 109 -3.60 -14.10 10.98
C TYR A 109 -3.61 -14.74 12.36
N SER A 110 -4.72 -15.34 12.78
CA SER A 110 -4.84 -15.92 14.12
C SER A 110 -3.82 -17.02 14.42
N ASP A 111 -3.36 -17.72 13.39
CA ASP A 111 -2.35 -18.77 13.48
C ASP A 111 -0.90 -18.24 13.52
N PHE A 112 -0.69 -16.94 13.26
CA PHE A 112 0.62 -16.33 13.25
C PHE A 112 1.01 -15.80 14.64
N PRO A 113 2.32 -15.90 15.03
CA PRO A 113 2.78 -15.36 16.30
C PRO A 113 2.64 -13.84 16.34
N PHE A 114 2.43 -13.31 17.55
CA PHE A 114 2.28 -11.87 17.81
C PHE A 114 1.20 -11.21 16.96
N ASN A 115 0.07 -11.92 16.72
CA ASN A 115 -1.09 -11.33 16.07
C ASN A 115 -1.93 -10.49 17.05
N ILE A 116 -2.66 -9.52 16.51
CA ILE A 116 -3.63 -8.73 17.26
C ILE A 116 -5.02 -9.03 16.70
N GLY A 117 -5.75 -9.89 17.43
CA GLY A 117 -7.10 -10.28 17.05
C GLY A 117 -7.24 -10.96 15.70
N GLY A 118 -6.14 -11.48 15.11
CA GLY A 118 -6.09 -12.07 13.78
C GLY A 118 -6.16 -11.04 12.64
N TYR A 119 -6.20 -9.73 12.94
CA TYR A 119 -6.24 -8.69 11.90
C TYR A 119 -4.86 -8.30 11.38
N ILE A 120 -3.86 -8.28 12.26
CA ILE A 120 -2.46 -7.99 11.93
C ILE A 120 -1.54 -8.97 12.66
N CYS A 121 -0.33 -9.19 12.17
CA CYS A 121 0.73 -9.90 12.88
C CYS A 121 2.10 -9.26 12.63
N LEU A 122 3.05 -9.53 13.53
CA LEU A 122 4.36 -8.89 13.50
C LEU A 122 5.11 -9.15 12.18
N GLU A 123 5.07 -10.37 11.68
CA GLU A 123 5.77 -10.77 10.45
C GLU A 123 5.34 -9.92 9.24
N PHE A 124 4.03 -9.83 8.99
CA PHE A 124 3.50 -9.03 7.88
C PHE A 124 3.66 -7.53 8.13
N SER A 125 3.58 -7.07 9.38
CA SER A 125 3.87 -5.67 9.71
C SER A 125 5.29 -5.26 9.36
N LEU A 126 6.29 -6.10 9.65
CA LEU A 126 7.69 -5.87 9.27
C LEU A 126 7.86 -5.91 7.74
N LEU A 127 7.16 -6.81 7.07
CA LEU A 127 7.17 -6.92 5.61
C LEU A 127 6.58 -5.68 4.95
N TRP A 128 5.51 -5.09 5.50
CA TRP A 128 4.96 -3.80 5.07
C TRP A 128 6.00 -2.67 5.16
N GLY A 129 6.81 -2.67 6.22
CA GLY A 129 7.93 -1.73 6.36
C GLY A 129 8.92 -1.83 5.21
N VAL A 130 9.32 -3.04 4.83
CA VAL A 130 10.22 -3.29 3.68
C VAL A 130 9.56 -2.86 2.37
N GLY A 131 8.30 -3.25 2.14
CA GLY A 131 7.54 -2.87 0.94
C GLY A 131 7.43 -1.35 0.79
N THR A 132 7.13 -0.65 1.89
CA THR A 132 7.08 0.82 1.92
C THR A 132 8.42 1.43 1.55
N LEU A 133 9.54 0.94 2.10
CA LEU A 133 10.88 1.41 1.73
C LEU A 133 11.14 1.24 0.24
N VAL A 134 10.89 0.06 -0.31
CA VAL A 134 11.11 -0.21 -1.74
C VAL A 134 10.33 0.77 -2.61
N VAL A 135 9.07 1.01 -2.30
CA VAL A 135 8.23 1.93 -3.07
C VAL A 135 8.70 3.38 -2.91
N MET A 136 8.90 3.85 -1.68
CA MET A 136 9.29 5.24 -1.42
C MET A 136 10.65 5.56 -2.01
N LEU A 137 11.65 4.70 -1.84
CA LEU A 137 12.98 4.91 -2.42
C LEU A 137 12.96 4.84 -3.95
N SER A 138 12.13 3.96 -4.55
CA SER A 138 11.95 3.92 -6.00
C SER A 138 11.35 5.21 -6.53
N LEU A 139 10.33 5.76 -5.85
CA LEU A 139 9.69 7.01 -6.25
C LEU A 139 10.64 8.21 -6.11
N ILE A 140 11.44 8.26 -5.04
CA ILE A 140 12.47 9.30 -4.85
C ILE A 140 13.47 9.24 -6.01
N HIS A 141 13.93 8.04 -6.36
CA HIS A 141 14.91 7.85 -7.43
C HIS A 141 14.37 8.22 -8.82
N ILE A 142 13.08 7.98 -9.08
CA ILE A 142 12.40 8.36 -10.32
C ILE A 142 12.11 9.86 -10.36
N SER A 143 11.81 10.48 -9.20
CA SER A 143 11.47 11.91 -9.12
C SER A 143 12.70 12.82 -9.10
N GLU A 144 13.90 12.31 -8.86
CA GLU A 144 15.18 13.03 -8.97
C GLU A 144 15.93 12.65 -10.28
N PRO A 145 15.42 13.01 -11.47
CA PRO A 145 16.23 12.89 -12.66
C PRO A 145 17.24 14.02 -12.63
N THR A 146 18.50 13.70 -12.38
CA THR A 146 19.65 14.55 -12.63
C THR A 146 19.73 15.86 -11.84
N ARG A 147 20.14 15.80 -10.55
CA ARG A 147 21.03 16.86 -10.09
C ARG A 147 22.33 16.72 -10.88
N PRO A 148 22.73 17.70 -11.72
CA PRO A 148 24.05 17.67 -12.31
C PRO A 148 25.05 17.64 -11.15
N ILE A 149 25.95 16.66 -11.19
CA ILE A 149 27.12 16.64 -10.31
C ILE A 149 27.86 17.93 -10.65
N SER A 150 27.75 18.92 -9.79
CA SER A 150 28.60 20.10 -9.85
C SER A 150 29.99 19.63 -9.45
N ILE A 151 30.85 19.47 -10.48
CA ILE A 151 32.28 19.30 -10.32
C ILE A 151 32.87 20.65 -9.88
#